data_b217c22bf78261b231e4fc21193ec098
#
_entry.id   b217c22bf78261b231e4fc21193ec098
#
_cell.length_a   1.000
_cell.length_b   1.000
_cell.length_c   1.000
_cell.angle_alpha   90.00
_cell.angle_beta   90.00
_cell.angle_gamma   90.00
#
_symmetry.space_group_name_H-M   'P 1'
#
loop_
_entity.id
_entity.type
_entity.pdbx_description
1 polymer ?
#
loop_
_entity_poly.entity_id
_entity_poly.type
_entity_poly.pdbx_seq_one_letter_code
_entity_poly.pdbx_strand_id
1 'polypeptide(L)'
;MDSSSDEVLFVGTADAEHVEMYLKAIWHIKERNEPVKISTIAKMLNIRQPSVVQMLKKLNGQQLVEYNKAGVSLTEGGERVGSSMMRNSRLLEVLMDSALKVKIDEEMVCGIEHHMNKQFTDALCTMLNHPRKCPHDHKIPEGECCQKN
;
A
#
# COMPACT_ATOMS: atom_id res chain seq x y z
N MET A 1 -9.35 30.73 -22.05
CA MET A 1 -9.42 30.08 -21.61
C MET A 1 -10.17 29.80 -20.77
N ASP A 2 -10.79 29.47 -20.42
CA ASP A 2 -11.51 29.15 -19.73
C ASP A 2 -11.42 28.07 -19.01
N SER A 3 -11.04 27.67 -19.17
CA SER A 3 -10.79 26.49 -18.61
C SER A 3 -10.58 26.44 -17.21
N SER A 4 -10.30 27.39 -16.62
CA SER A 4 -10.17 27.43 -15.22
C SER A 4 -11.35 26.87 -14.49
N SER A 5 -12.49 26.96 -15.13
CA SER A 5 -13.69 26.38 -14.53
C SER A 5 -13.65 24.87 -14.48
N ASP A 6 -12.70 24.29 -15.20
CA ASP A 6 -12.60 22.82 -15.26
C ASP A 6 -11.55 22.27 -14.29
N GLU A 7 -10.99 23.11 -13.44
CA GLU A 7 -10.01 22.63 -12.48
C GLU A 7 -10.67 21.70 -11.48
N VAL A 8 -10.15 20.51 -11.37
CA VAL A 8 -10.67 19.51 -10.44
C VAL A 8 -9.91 19.65 -9.13
N LEU A 9 -10.59 20.14 -8.10
CA LEU A 9 -10.00 20.34 -6.78
C LEU A 9 -10.04 19.09 -5.90
N PHE A 10 -10.86 18.12 -6.27
CA PHE A 10 -10.96 16.89 -5.49
C PHE A 10 -11.24 15.71 -6.41
N VAL A 11 -10.41 14.71 -6.31
CA VAL A 11 -10.59 13.45 -7.04
C VAL A 11 -10.91 12.37 -6.03
N GLY A 12 -12.12 11.83 -6.10
CA GLY A 12 -12.53 10.77 -5.20
C GLY A 12 -11.87 9.46 -5.58
N THR A 13 -11.06 8.92 -4.69
CA THR A 13 -10.38 7.67 -4.93
C THR A 13 -10.70 6.63 -3.84
N ALA A 14 -11.78 6.83 -3.11
CA ALA A 14 -12.11 6.02 -1.94
C ALA A 14 -12.15 4.51 -2.25
N ASP A 15 -12.75 4.12 -3.37
CA ASP A 15 -12.83 2.70 -3.72
C ASP A 15 -11.46 2.11 -4.01
N ALA A 16 -10.63 2.84 -4.76
CA ALA A 16 -9.27 2.39 -5.06
C ALA A 16 -8.43 2.31 -3.79
N GLU A 17 -8.58 3.29 -2.90
CA GLU A 17 -7.85 3.28 -1.64
C GLU A 17 -8.24 2.09 -0.77
N HIS A 18 -9.53 1.75 -0.72
CA HIS A 18 -9.98 0.58 0.03
C HIS A 18 -9.35 -0.70 -0.51
N VAL A 19 -9.35 -0.87 -1.83
CA VAL A 19 -8.72 -2.01 -2.47
C VAL A 19 -7.24 -2.09 -2.09
N GLU A 20 -6.54 -0.98 -2.19
CA GLU A 20 -5.11 -0.91 -1.90
C GLU A 20 -4.82 -1.20 -0.43
N MET A 21 -5.65 -0.70 0.48
CA MET A 21 -5.50 -0.98 1.92
C MET A 21 -5.61 -2.46 2.23
N TYR A 22 -6.58 -3.14 1.62
CA TYR A 22 -6.75 -4.58 1.83
C TYR A 22 -5.56 -5.36 1.30
N LEU A 23 -5.11 -5.03 0.09
CA LEU A 23 -3.98 -5.74 -0.52
C LEU A 23 -2.69 -5.49 0.26
N LYS A 24 -2.50 -4.28 0.74
CA LYS A 24 -1.36 -3.94 1.61
C LYS A 24 -1.40 -4.76 2.91
N ALA A 25 -2.57 -4.84 3.53
CA ALA A 25 -2.73 -5.58 4.78
C ALA A 25 -2.45 -7.07 4.58
N ILE A 26 -3.00 -7.67 3.52
CA ILE A 26 -2.78 -9.08 3.22
C ILE A 26 -1.29 -9.33 2.94
N TRP A 27 -0.68 -8.45 2.16
CA TRP A 27 0.75 -8.54 1.85
C TRP A 27 1.59 -8.50 3.14
N HIS A 28 1.25 -7.61 4.05
CA HIS A 28 1.98 -7.47 5.32
C HIS A 28 1.82 -8.70 6.22
N ILE A 29 0.61 -9.27 6.28
CA ILE A 29 0.38 -10.50 7.03
C ILE A 29 1.25 -11.62 6.48
N LYS A 30 1.29 -11.73 5.15
CA LYS A 30 2.09 -12.73 4.47
C LYS A 30 3.59 -12.51 4.72
N GLU A 31 4.03 -11.27 4.73
CA GLU A 31 5.42 -10.92 5.02
C GLU A 31 5.85 -11.45 6.38
N ARG A 32 4.94 -11.43 7.35
CA ARG A 32 5.21 -11.93 8.71
C ARG A 32 5.08 -13.46 8.81
N ASN A 33 4.85 -14.14 7.69
CA ASN A 33 4.66 -15.59 7.65
C ASN A 33 3.48 -16.05 8.51
N GLU A 34 2.46 -15.21 8.63
CA GLU A 34 1.24 -15.53 9.35
C GLU A 34 0.15 -15.97 8.36
N PRO A 35 -0.77 -16.85 8.80
CA PRO A 35 -1.89 -17.20 7.93
C PRO A 35 -2.81 -16.01 7.72
N VAL A 36 -3.32 -15.86 6.50
CA VAL A 36 -4.23 -14.77 6.16
C VAL A 36 -5.64 -15.16 6.56
N LYS A 37 -6.13 -14.60 7.64
CA LYS A 37 -7.47 -14.87 8.17
C LYS A 37 -8.32 -13.62 8.12
N ILE A 38 -9.63 -13.82 7.95
CA ILE A 38 -10.59 -12.71 7.97
C ILE A 38 -10.45 -11.90 9.26
N SER A 39 -10.32 -12.59 10.39
CA SER A 39 -10.18 -11.92 11.68
C SER A 39 -8.91 -11.06 11.77
N THR A 40 -7.81 -11.54 11.19
CA THR A 40 -6.55 -10.79 11.20
C THR A 40 -6.66 -9.53 10.35
N ILE A 41 -7.26 -9.65 9.16
CA ILE A 41 -7.48 -8.50 8.29
C ILE A 41 -8.39 -7.48 8.97
N ALA A 42 -9.49 -7.95 9.55
CA ALA A 42 -10.46 -7.09 10.23
C ALA A 42 -9.82 -6.30 11.36
N LYS A 43 -9.00 -6.97 12.16
CA LYS A 43 -8.31 -6.34 13.28
C LYS A 43 -7.28 -5.32 12.79
N MET A 44 -6.52 -5.69 11.78
CA MET A 44 -5.46 -4.84 11.23
C MET A 44 -6.01 -3.56 10.64
N LEU A 45 -7.13 -3.64 9.95
CA LEU A 45 -7.76 -2.48 9.31
C LEU A 45 -8.83 -1.82 10.17
N ASN A 46 -9.10 -2.36 11.35
CA ASN A 46 -10.12 -1.86 12.27
C ASN A 46 -11.49 -1.79 11.61
N ILE A 47 -11.89 -2.88 10.98
CA ILE A 47 -13.18 -3.00 10.30
C ILE A 47 -13.85 -4.31 10.71
N ARG A 48 -15.15 -4.41 10.43
CA ARG A 48 -15.94 -5.56 10.83
C ARG A 48 -15.73 -6.73 9.86
N GLN A 49 -15.75 -7.95 10.41
CA GLN A 49 -15.50 -9.14 9.61
C GLN A 49 -16.45 -9.32 8.42
N PRO A 50 -17.75 -9.04 8.52
CA PRO A 50 -18.63 -9.13 7.34
C PRO A 50 -18.19 -8.21 6.21
N SER A 51 -17.64 -7.03 6.53
CA SER A 51 -17.12 -6.11 5.52
C SER A 51 -15.88 -6.67 4.84
N VAL A 52 -15.04 -7.37 5.60
CA VAL A 52 -13.86 -8.04 5.05
C VAL A 52 -14.31 -9.12 4.05
N VAL A 53 -15.29 -9.92 4.41
CA VAL A 53 -15.80 -10.98 3.54
C VAL A 53 -16.31 -10.40 2.22
N GLN A 54 -17.09 -9.32 2.30
CA GLN A 54 -17.61 -8.67 1.09
C GLN A 54 -16.49 -8.15 0.20
N MET A 55 -15.48 -7.52 0.81
CA MET A 55 -14.37 -7.00 0.04
C MET A 55 -13.53 -8.12 -0.58
N LEU A 56 -13.31 -9.22 0.16
CA LEU A 56 -12.57 -10.34 -0.40
C LEU A 56 -13.28 -10.94 -1.62
N LYS A 57 -14.61 -11.01 -1.58
CA LYS A 57 -15.37 -11.47 -2.74
C LYS A 57 -15.19 -10.53 -3.93
N LYS A 58 -15.18 -9.22 -3.66
CA LYS A 58 -14.96 -8.22 -4.70
C LYS A 58 -13.55 -8.36 -5.29
N LEU A 59 -12.54 -8.48 -4.43
CA LEU A 59 -11.14 -8.63 -4.86
C LEU A 59 -10.92 -9.94 -5.61
N ASN A 60 -11.62 -10.99 -5.22
CA ASN A 60 -11.57 -12.27 -5.93
C ASN A 60 -12.14 -12.09 -7.33
N GLY A 61 -13.25 -11.37 -7.47
CA GLY A 61 -13.84 -11.06 -8.78
C GLY A 61 -12.94 -10.20 -9.65
N GLN A 62 -12.11 -9.37 -9.04
CA GLN A 62 -11.15 -8.52 -9.76
C GLN A 62 -9.81 -9.22 -10.01
N GLN A 63 -9.72 -10.49 -9.61
CA GLN A 63 -8.50 -11.29 -9.78
C GLN A 63 -7.28 -10.71 -9.07
N LEU A 64 -7.50 -10.09 -7.92
CA LEU A 64 -6.45 -9.55 -7.07
C LEU A 64 -6.14 -10.46 -5.89
N VAL A 65 -7.11 -11.26 -5.47
CA VAL A 65 -6.91 -12.32 -4.48
C VAL A 65 -7.61 -13.58 -4.95
N GLU A 66 -7.19 -14.71 -4.41
CA GLU A 66 -7.94 -15.96 -4.50
C GLU A 66 -8.57 -16.20 -3.14
N TYR A 67 -9.88 -16.22 -3.10
CA TYR A 67 -10.62 -16.42 -1.86
C TYR A 67 -11.55 -17.62 -2.03
N ASN A 68 -11.23 -18.71 -1.35
CA ASN A 68 -11.98 -19.95 -1.44
C ASN A 68 -11.88 -20.72 -0.12
N LYS A 69 -12.29 -21.98 -0.13
CA LYS A 69 -12.27 -22.81 1.08
C LYS A 69 -10.87 -23.03 1.64
N ALA A 70 -9.86 -22.92 0.80
CA ALA A 70 -8.48 -23.07 1.25
C ALA A 70 -7.95 -21.82 1.96
N GLY A 71 -8.64 -20.69 1.83
CA GLY A 71 -8.25 -19.47 2.48
C GLY A 71 -8.12 -18.29 1.51
N VAL A 72 -7.28 -17.34 1.88
CA VAL A 72 -7.05 -16.12 1.11
C VAL A 72 -5.59 -16.08 0.69
N SER A 73 -5.35 -15.81 -0.59
CA SER A 73 -4.00 -15.59 -1.09
C SER A 73 -4.00 -14.47 -2.13
N LEU A 74 -2.86 -13.85 -2.33
CA LEU A 74 -2.71 -12.81 -3.34
C LEU A 74 -2.44 -13.44 -4.70
N THR A 75 -3.03 -12.89 -5.73
CA THR A 75 -2.62 -13.20 -7.11
C THR A 75 -1.37 -12.39 -7.41
N GLU A 76 -0.79 -12.59 -8.59
CA GLU A 76 0.34 -11.80 -9.03
C GLU A 76 -0.03 -10.30 -9.05
N GLY A 77 -1.23 -9.96 -9.53
CA GLY A 77 -1.71 -8.57 -9.53
C GLY A 77 -1.85 -8.01 -8.13
N GLY A 78 -2.44 -8.79 -7.22
CA GLY A 78 -2.58 -8.37 -5.82
C GLY A 78 -1.24 -8.19 -5.13
N GLU A 79 -0.30 -9.07 -5.42
CA GLU A 79 1.06 -8.98 -4.89
C GLU A 79 1.74 -7.68 -5.32
N ARG A 80 1.60 -7.31 -6.60
CA ARG A 80 2.18 -6.06 -7.11
C ARG A 80 1.62 -4.84 -6.40
N VAL A 81 0.31 -4.79 -6.23
CA VAL A 81 -0.34 -3.64 -5.57
C VAL A 81 0.06 -3.57 -4.10
N GLY A 82 -0.02 -4.69 -3.39
CA GLY A 82 0.34 -4.72 -1.97
C GLY A 82 1.79 -4.32 -1.73
N SER A 83 2.69 -4.84 -2.53
CA SER A 83 4.11 -4.53 -2.46
C SER A 83 4.35 -3.04 -2.76
N SER A 84 3.68 -2.49 -3.78
CA SER A 84 3.82 -1.07 -4.12
C SER A 84 3.34 -0.17 -2.99
N MET A 85 2.23 -0.51 -2.37
CA MET A 85 1.71 0.29 -1.25
C MET A 85 2.68 0.24 -0.07
N MET A 86 3.22 -0.92 0.20
CA MET A 86 4.18 -1.07 1.30
C MET A 86 5.47 -0.30 1.02
N ARG A 87 5.92 -0.33 -0.24
CA ARG A 87 7.09 0.46 -0.66
C ARG A 87 6.84 1.95 -0.46
N ASN A 88 5.68 2.45 -0.91
CA ASN A 88 5.31 3.85 -0.75
C ASN A 88 5.33 4.26 0.72
N SER A 89 4.70 3.45 1.56
CA SER A 89 4.59 3.69 2.99
C SER A 89 5.97 3.79 3.65
N ARG A 90 6.82 2.80 3.38
CA ARG A 90 8.13 2.71 4.02
C ARG A 90 9.09 3.79 3.53
N LEU A 91 8.99 4.19 2.27
CA LEU A 91 9.78 5.32 1.76
C LEU A 91 9.34 6.63 2.40
N LEU A 92 8.04 6.83 2.63
CA LEU A 92 7.56 8.01 3.32
C LEU A 92 8.09 8.07 4.75
N GLU A 93 8.15 6.92 5.43
CA GLU A 93 8.72 6.86 6.77
C GLU A 93 10.19 7.28 6.78
N VAL A 94 10.96 6.81 5.80
CA VAL A 94 12.36 7.21 5.67
C VAL A 94 12.47 8.70 5.40
N LEU A 95 11.61 9.23 4.52
CA LEU A 95 11.60 10.66 4.23
C LEU A 95 11.39 11.48 5.50
N MET A 96 10.37 11.12 6.27
CA MET A 96 10.02 11.87 7.48
C MET A 96 11.12 11.77 8.53
N ASP A 97 11.57 10.57 8.80
CA ASP A 97 12.54 10.33 9.88
C ASP A 97 13.95 10.80 9.51
N SER A 98 14.44 10.39 8.35
CA SER A 98 15.85 10.55 8.01
C SER A 98 16.15 11.86 7.29
N ALA A 99 15.28 12.30 6.39
CA ALA A 99 15.54 13.48 5.60
C ALA A 99 14.92 14.75 6.20
N LEU A 100 13.64 14.68 6.57
CA LEU A 100 12.94 15.84 7.11
C LEU A 100 13.14 16.01 8.61
N LYS A 101 13.56 14.95 9.30
CA LYS A 101 13.77 14.99 10.76
C LYS A 101 12.51 15.36 11.52
N VAL A 102 11.38 14.84 11.07
CA VAL A 102 10.10 15.02 11.76
C VAL A 102 9.61 13.68 12.25
N LYS A 103 8.68 13.69 13.20
CA LYS A 103 8.11 12.48 13.73
C LYS A 103 7.27 11.79 12.65
N ILE A 104 7.37 10.47 12.59
CA ILE A 104 6.55 9.69 11.67
C ILE A 104 5.09 9.78 12.10
N ASP A 105 4.24 10.18 11.17
CA ASP A 105 2.79 10.29 11.38
C ASP A 105 2.14 9.21 10.53
N GLU A 106 1.72 8.13 11.18
CA GLU A 106 1.17 6.95 10.49
C GLU A 106 -0.10 7.28 9.71
N GLU A 107 -0.92 8.16 10.24
CA GLU A 107 -2.16 8.55 9.56
C GLU A 107 -1.85 9.32 8.27
N MET A 108 -0.87 10.22 8.34
CA MET A 108 -0.46 10.98 7.16
C MET A 108 0.20 10.07 6.12
N VAL A 109 1.04 9.15 6.56
CA VAL A 109 1.67 8.17 5.67
C VAL A 109 0.60 7.37 4.93
N CYS A 110 -0.38 6.86 5.67
CA CYS A 110 -1.47 6.09 5.09
C CYS A 110 -2.25 6.91 4.05
N GLY A 111 -2.49 8.18 4.33
CA GLY A 111 -3.18 9.05 3.39
C GLY A 111 -2.38 9.32 2.12
N ILE A 112 -1.10 9.60 2.25
CA ILE A 112 -0.25 9.96 1.12
C ILE A 112 0.06 8.76 0.22
N GLU A 113 0.28 7.58 0.81
CA GLU A 113 0.74 6.42 0.05
C GLU A 113 -0.16 6.05 -1.12
N HIS A 114 -1.47 6.30 -0.99
CA HIS A 114 -2.44 5.96 -2.03
C HIS A 114 -2.41 6.91 -3.22
N HIS A 115 -1.73 8.02 -3.10
CA HIS A 115 -1.64 9.03 -4.16
C HIS A 115 -0.27 9.08 -4.83
N MET A 116 0.64 8.21 -4.42
CA MET A 116 1.98 8.15 -4.99
C MET A 116 1.97 7.25 -6.22
N ASN A 117 2.32 7.82 -7.37
CA ASN A 117 2.47 7.01 -8.58
C ASN A 117 3.91 6.50 -8.67
N LYS A 118 4.15 5.62 -9.64
CA LYS A 118 5.47 5.00 -9.80
C LYS A 118 6.59 6.03 -10.00
N GLN A 119 6.33 7.05 -10.81
CA GLN A 119 7.32 8.08 -11.09
C GLN A 119 7.73 8.81 -9.82
N PHE A 120 6.76 9.21 -9.01
CA PHE A 120 7.02 9.89 -7.75
C PHE A 120 7.78 8.98 -6.78
N THR A 121 7.33 7.74 -6.65
CA THR A 121 7.94 6.79 -5.73
C THR A 121 9.38 6.48 -6.10
N ASP A 122 9.65 6.26 -7.38
CA ASP A 122 11.02 5.98 -7.85
C ASP A 122 11.93 7.20 -7.63
N ALA A 123 11.41 8.42 -7.88
CA ALA A 123 12.16 9.63 -7.64
C ALA A 123 12.47 9.81 -6.15
N LEU A 124 11.50 9.55 -5.30
CA LEU A 124 11.69 9.62 -3.85
C LEU A 124 12.74 8.61 -3.39
N CYS A 125 12.63 7.39 -3.87
CA CYS A 125 13.60 6.34 -3.55
C CYS A 125 15.01 6.75 -3.97
N THR A 126 15.16 7.30 -5.17
CA THR A 126 16.44 7.78 -5.69
C THR A 126 16.99 8.91 -4.84
N MET A 127 16.15 9.88 -4.48
CA MET A 127 16.55 11.00 -3.65
C MET A 127 17.05 10.53 -2.27
N LEU A 128 16.42 9.49 -1.74
CA LEU A 128 16.80 8.91 -0.45
C LEU A 128 17.94 7.91 -0.57
N ASN A 129 18.53 7.76 -1.76
CA ASN A 129 19.65 6.88 -2.04
C ASN A 129 19.30 5.39 -1.88
N HIS A 130 18.11 5.02 -2.37
CA HIS A 130 17.63 3.62 -2.42
C HIS A 130 17.72 2.92 -1.07
N PRO A 131 17.04 3.43 -0.03
CA PRO A 131 17.11 2.80 1.29
C PRO A 131 16.53 1.39 1.24
N ARG A 132 17.15 0.50 1.99
CA ARG A 132 16.75 -0.91 2.02
C ARG A 132 15.80 -1.24 3.16
N LYS A 133 15.80 -0.44 4.20
CA LYS A 133 14.96 -0.64 5.38
C LYS A 133 14.37 0.68 5.85
N CYS A 134 13.16 0.60 6.41
CA CYS A 134 12.51 1.75 7.00
C CYS A 134 12.97 1.92 8.45
N PRO A 135 12.61 3.04 9.11
CA PRO A 135 13.02 3.26 10.51
C PRO A 135 12.52 2.21 11.49
N HIS A 136 11.48 1.45 11.13
CA HIS A 136 10.98 0.34 11.93
C HIS A 136 11.67 -0.99 11.61
N ASP A 137 12.76 -0.92 10.84
CA ASP A 137 13.59 -2.08 10.48
C ASP A 137 12.87 -3.09 9.56
N HIS A 138 11.86 -2.64 8.83
CA HIS A 138 11.21 -3.46 7.83
C HIS A 138 11.86 -3.24 6.46
N LYS A 139 11.99 -4.32 5.72
CA LYS A 139 12.57 -4.26 4.38
C LYS A 139 11.68 -3.46 3.44
N ILE A 140 12.29 -2.57 2.67
CA ILE A 140 11.57 -1.79 1.66
C ILE A 140 11.59 -2.57 0.34
N PRO A 141 10.42 -2.92 -0.22
CA PRO A 141 10.39 -3.61 -1.51
C PRO A 141 11.11 -2.79 -2.57
N GLU A 142 11.94 -3.46 -3.38
CA GLU A 142 12.70 -2.79 -4.42
C GLU A 142 11.83 -2.43 -5.62
N GLY A 143 12.14 -1.31 -6.24
CA GLY A 143 11.54 -0.91 -7.50
C GLY A 143 12.56 -1.00 -8.62
N GLU A 144 12.13 -0.69 -9.83
CA GLU A 144 13.02 -0.72 -10.99
C GLU A 144 14.20 0.23 -10.84
N CYS A 145 14.00 1.37 -10.16
CA CYS A 145 15.08 2.34 -9.95
C CYS A 145 16.23 1.76 -9.13
N CYS A 146 15.97 0.74 -8.32
CA CYS A 146 17.00 0.12 -7.48
C CYS A 146 17.82 -0.91 -8.25
N GLN A 147 17.38 -1.31 -9.42
CA GLN A 147 18.03 -2.36 -10.22
C GLN A 147 18.98 -1.82 -11.28
N LYS A 148 19.12 -0.51 -11.37
CA LYS A 148 19.91 0.13 -12.42
C LYS A 148 21.36 0.38 -12.03
N ASN A 149 21.93 -0.46 -11.21
CA ASN A 149 23.33 -0.29 -10.82
C ASN A 149 24.19 -1.41 -11.36
#